data_1ddb6b08eed589d1db33608599588417
#
_entry.id   1ddb6b08eed589d1db33608599588417
#
_cell.length_a   1.000
_cell.length_b   1.000
_cell.length_c   1.000
_cell.angle_alpha   90.00
_cell.angle_beta   90.00
_cell.angle_gamma   90.00
#
_symmetry.space_group_name_H-M   'P 1'
#
loop_
_entity.id
_entity.type
_entity.pdbx_description
1 polymer ?
#
loop_
_entity_poly.entity_id
_entity_poly.type
_entity_poly.pdbx_seq_one_letter_code
_entity_poly.pdbx_strand_id
1 'polypeptide(L)'
;MGLTRRLRPEVPMHLLTCVPAVCALGICRGLREAGDADACVRWPSDVILGDGSLICLGSHAGYEEGMYVDLALSLEGEGADPDLLERAVGWALGSCDQWEARLRAAGTVAGPLAPVLEDYFDALEGSNQEVDVVYPNGRVAASGVLAGVDVWGRVTVRCDDGREMDLAPEMGRVRPRA
;
A
#
# COMPACT_ATOMS: atom_id res chain seq x y z
N MET A 1 14.29 -4.13 12.53
CA MET A 1 14.91 -5.15 11.62
C MET A 1 14.37 -4.90 10.23
N GLY A 2 15.19 -5.02 9.17
CA GLY A 2 14.76 -4.76 7.80
C GLY A 2 15.36 -5.74 6.78
N LEU A 3 14.65 -5.94 5.69
CA LEU A 3 15.03 -6.75 4.53
C LEU A 3 14.85 -5.92 3.25
N THR A 4 15.70 -6.14 2.27
CA THR A 4 15.54 -5.54 0.93
C THR A 4 15.52 -6.64 -0.12
N ARG A 5 14.61 -6.52 -1.08
CA ARG A 5 14.50 -7.44 -2.22
C ARG A 5 14.37 -6.64 -3.51
N ARG A 6 15.10 -7.08 -4.52
CA ARG A 6 15.01 -6.52 -5.87
C ARG A 6 13.97 -7.28 -6.68
N LEU A 7 12.99 -6.53 -7.21
CA LEU A 7 12.01 -7.01 -8.17
C LEU A 7 12.35 -6.47 -9.55
N ARG A 8 12.01 -7.22 -10.58
CA ARG A 8 12.16 -6.80 -11.99
C ARG A 8 10.85 -7.07 -12.76
N PRO A 9 9.74 -6.36 -12.43
CA PRO A 9 8.49 -6.52 -13.14
C PRO A 9 8.63 -6.13 -14.61
N GLU A 10 8.18 -6.97 -15.52
CA GLU A 10 8.20 -6.71 -16.96
C GLU A 10 6.96 -5.91 -17.37
N VAL A 11 6.84 -4.70 -16.83
CA VAL A 11 5.75 -3.77 -17.10
C VAL A 11 6.30 -2.39 -17.47
N PRO A 12 5.51 -1.54 -18.17
CA PRO A 12 5.90 -0.16 -18.44
C PRO A 12 6.27 0.59 -17.15
N MET A 13 7.34 1.40 -17.22
CA MET A 13 7.94 2.11 -16.07
C MET A 13 6.91 2.91 -15.24
N HIS A 14 5.95 3.56 -15.89
CA HIS A 14 4.94 4.37 -15.20
C HIS A 14 4.00 3.56 -14.31
N LEU A 15 3.88 2.25 -14.54
CA LEU A 15 3.08 1.36 -13.70
C LEU A 15 3.81 0.93 -12.41
N LEU A 16 5.15 1.08 -12.35
CA LEU A 16 5.94 0.68 -11.20
C LEU A 16 5.68 1.53 -9.94
N THR A 17 5.06 2.69 -10.08
CA THR A 17 4.78 3.62 -8.97
C THR A 17 3.93 3.01 -7.87
N CYS A 18 3.07 2.05 -8.20
CA CYS A 18 2.19 1.39 -7.22
C CYS A 18 2.67 0.01 -6.76
N VAL A 19 3.87 -0.42 -7.15
CA VAL A 19 4.43 -1.71 -6.67
C VAL A 19 4.39 -1.83 -5.15
N PRO A 20 4.76 -0.81 -4.34
CA PRO A 20 4.65 -0.91 -2.89
C PRO A 20 3.22 -1.17 -2.39
N ALA A 21 2.22 -0.52 -2.98
CA ALA A 21 0.82 -0.71 -2.62
C ALA A 21 0.33 -2.14 -2.95
N VAL A 22 0.73 -2.67 -4.11
CA VAL A 22 0.45 -4.07 -4.52
C VAL A 22 1.11 -5.06 -3.55
N CYS A 23 2.36 -4.80 -3.16
CA CYS A 23 3.09 -5.61 -2.20
C CYS A 23 2.43 -5.57 -0.81
N ALA A 24 2.04 -4.38 -0.34
CA ALA A 24 1.33 -4.21 0.94
C ALA A 24 0.01 -4.97 0.96
N LEU A 25 -0.77 -4.92 -0.13
CA LEU A 25 -1.99 -5.73 -0.27
C LEU A 25 -1.71 -7.22 -0.17
N GLY A 26 -0.63 -7.71 -0.80
CA GLY A 26 -0.22 -9.11 -0.72
C GLY A 26 0.16 -9.53 0.70
N ILE A 27 0.92 -8.70 1.41
CA ILE A 27 1.28 -8.93 2.82
C ILE A 27 0.03 -8.96 3.70
N CYS A 28 -0.87 -7.97 3.56
CA CYS A 28 -2.11 -7.89 4.31
C CYS A 28 -2.97 -9.15 4.13
N ARG A 29 -3.13 -9.64 2.89
CA ARG A 29 -3.83 -10.90 2.60
C ARG A 29 -3.16 -12.11 3.23
N GLY A 30 -1.84 -12.23 3.10
CA GLY A 30 -1.08 -13.32 3.68
C GLY A 30 -1.17 -13.36 5.21
N LEU A 31 -1.18 -12.20 5.87
CA LEU A 31 -1.40 -12.08 7.32
C LEU A 31 -2.80 -12.57 7.70
N ARG A 32 -3.84 -12.12 6.98
CA ARG A 32 -5.23 -12.54 7.22
C ARG A 32 -5.42 -14.05 7.04
N GLU A 33 -4.82 -14.63 6.01
CA GLU A 33 -4.81 -16.08 5.78
C GLU A 33 -4.04 -16.85 6.87
N ALA A 34 -3.01 -16.23 7.45
CA ALA A 34 -2.25 -16.77 8.57
C ALA A 34 -2.94 -16.61 9.93
N GLY A 35 -4.13 -15.96 10.00
CA GLY A 35 -4.94 -15.83 11.20
C GLY A 35 -5.00 -14.43 11.82
N ASP A 36 -4.28 -13.45 11.27
CA ASP A 36 -4.36 -12.04 11.66
C ASP A 36 -5.48 -11.33 10.87
N ALA A 37 -6.72 -11.57 11.29
CA ALA A 37 -7.91 -11.06 10.60
C ALA A 37 -8.00 -9.53 10.59
N ASP A 38 -7.35 -8.86 11.54
CA ASP A 38 -7.39 -7.40 11.71
C ASP A 38 -6.29 -6.67 10.93
N ALA A 39 -5.38 -7.42 10.28
CA ALA A 39 -4.35 -6.81 9.44
C ALA A 39 -4.96 -5.92 8.35
N CYS A 40 -4.43 -4.71 8.19
CA CYS A 40 -4.89 -3.74 7.20
C CYS A 40 -3.74 -2.95 6.58
N VAL A 41 -4.00 -2.30 5.46
CA VAL A 41 -3.01 -1.43 4.79
C VAL A 41 -3.17 -0.02 5.31
N ARG A 42 -2.11 0.55 5.89
CA ARG A 42 -2.01 2.00 6.13
C ARG A 42 -1.53 2.67 4.85
N TRP A 43 -2.40 3.45 4.28
CA TRP A 43 -2.08 4.16 3.04
C TRP A 43 -0.78 4.97 3.15
N PRO A 44 0.12 4.95 2.14
CA PRO A 44 -0.07 4.28 0.83
C PRO A 44 0.37 2.81 0.79
N SER A 45 1.23 2.32 1.69
CA SER A 45 1.84 0.99 1.52
C SER A 45 2.36 0.32 2.80
N ASP A 46 2.16 0.90 3.96
CA ASP A 46 2.51 0.22 5.20
C ASP A 46 1.42 -0.80 5.59
N VAL A 47 1.77 -1.80 6.38
CA VAL A 47 0.81 -2.81 6.83
C VAL A 47 0.78 -2.84 8.35
N ILE A 48 -0.42 -2.66 8.92
CA ILE A 48 -0.66 -2.77 10.36
C ILE A 48 -1.11 -4.19 10.65
N LEU A 49 -0.52 -4.79 11.69
CA LEU A 49 -0.92 -6.07 12.24
C LEU A 49 -1.97 -5.87 13.34
N GLY A 50 -2.73 -6.91 13.67
CA GLY A 50 -3.77 -6.86 14.70
C GLY A 50 -3.25 -6.55 16.10
N ASP A 51 -1.96 -6.78 16.39
CA ASP A 51 -1.30 -6.40 17.64
C ASP A 51 -0.80 -4.94 17.65
N GLY A 52 -1.01 -4.20 16.56
CA GLY A 52 -0.57 -2.82 16.38
C GLY A 52 0.88 -2.67 15.87
N SER A 53 1.60 -3.77 15.65
CA SER A 53 2.91 -3.75 14.98
C SER A 53 2.77 -3.27 13.53
N LEU A 54 3.84 -2.73 12.96
CA LEU A 54 3.83 -2.12 11.64
C LEU A 54 4.92 -2.72 10.75
N ILE A 55 4.54 -3.18 9.57
CA ILE A 55 5.49 -3.45 8.48
C ILE A 55 5.52 -2.23 7.58
N CYS A 56 6.63 -1.49 7.63
CA CYS A 56 6.85 -0.34 6.76
C CYS A 56 7.45 -0.79 5.44
N LEU A 57 6.88 -0.32 4.33
CA LEU A 57 7.37 -0.57 3.00
C LEU A 57 7.93 0.71 2.37
N GLY A 58 9.20 0.63 1.96
CA GLY A 58 9.85 1.63 1.11
C GLY A 58 10.20 1.03 -0.24
N SER A 59 10.29 1.86 -1.27
CA SER A 59 10.74 1.42 -2.59
C SER A 59 11.65 2.42 -3.25
N HIS A 60 12.55 1.90 -4.08
CA HIS A 60 13.40 2.67 -4.96
C HIS A 60 13.41 2.01 -6.33
N ALA A 61 12.99 2.74 -7.37
CA ALA A 61 13.07 2.26 -8.73
C ALA A 61 14.36 2.75 -9.41
N GLY A 62 14.95 1.91 -10.23
CA GLY A 62 16.17 2.22 -10.97
C GLY A 62 16.28 1.45 -12.28
N TYR A 63 17.36 1.69 -13.00
CA TYR A 63 17.68 1.01 -14.25
C TYR A 63 19.10 0.44 -14.20
N GLU A 64 19.23 -0.87 -14.34
CA GLU A 64 20.48 -1.61 -14.41
C GLU A 64 20.21 -2.90 -15.20
N GLU A 65 20.65 -2.95 -16.44
CA GLU A 65 20.32 -4.05 -17.36
C GLU A 65 18.80 -4.32 -17.47
N GLY A 66 17.99 -3.25 -17.32
CA GLY A 66 16.54 -3.26 -17.25
C GLY A 66 16.03 -2.52 -16.03
N MET A 67 14.71 -2.24 -16.02
CA MET A 67 14.06 -1.62 -14.87
C MET A 67 14.04 -2.56 -13.67
N TYR A 68 14.21 -2.00 -12.48
CA TYR A 68 14.04 -2.73 -11.21
C TYR A 68 13.35 -1.85 -10.16
N VAL A 69 12.80 -2.51 -9.15
CA VAL A 69 12.31 -1.89 -7.92
C VAL A 69 12.97 -2.61 -6.74
N ASP A 70 13.77 -1.90 -5.97
CA ASP A 70 14.25 -2.37 -4.68
C ASP A 70 13.15 -2.09 -3.65
N LEU A 71 12.55 -3.14 -3.10
CA LEU A 71 11.54 -3.08 -2.06
C LEU A 71 12.22 -3.33 -0.71
N ALA A 72 12.14 -2.34 0.18
CA ALA A 72 12.62 -2.42 1.55
C ALA A 72 11.45 -2.64 2.50
N LEU A 73 11.54 -3.65 3.35
CA LEU A 73 10.58 -3.93 4.42
C LEU A 73 11.28 -3.78 5.76
N SER A 74 10.61 -3.13 6.72
CA SER A 74 11.04 -3.11 8.11
C SER A 74 9.87 -3.41 9.03
N LEU A 75 10.11 -4.16 10.09
CA LEU A 75 9.12 -4.47 11.12
C LEU A 75 9.40 -3.60 12.35
N GLU A 76 8.40 -2.84 12.77
CA GLU A 76 8.38 -1.99 13.96
C GLU A 76 7.33 -2.54 14.94
N GLY A 77 7.71 -2.67 16.21
CA GLY A 77 6.86 -3.19 17.28
C GLY A 77 7.66 -3.98 18.30
N GLU A 78 7.03 -4.28 19.44
CA GLU A 78 7.63 -5.13 20.48
C GLU A 78 7.58 -6.61 20.06
N GLY A 79 8.71 -7.31 20.08
CA GLY A 79 8.77 -8.73 19.75
C GLY A 79 8.87 -9.04 18.26
N ALA A 80 9.45 -8.14 17.46
CA ALA A 80 9.66 -8.32 16.02
C ALA A 80 10.17 -9.74 15.65
N ASP A 81 9.36 -10.51 14.94
CA ASP A 81 9.66 -11.87 14.48
C ASP A 81 10.38 -11.82 13.11
N PRO A 82 11.66 -12.26 13.03
CA PRO A 82 12.38 -12.32 11.76
C PRO A 82 11.70 -13.19 10.70
N ASP A 83 11.09 -14.29 11.13
CA ASP A 83 10.40 -15.23 10.22
C ASP A 83 9.16 -14.59 9.61
N LEU A 84 8.54 -13.64 10.31
CA LEU A 84 7.43 -12.86 9.77
C LEU A 84 7.87 -11.99 8.59
N LEU A 85 9.02 -11.32 8.69
CA LEU A 85 9.55 -10.51 7.58
C LEU A 85 9.86 -11.36 6.34
N GLU A 86 10.44 -12.53 6.50
CA GLU A 86 10.67 -13.43 5.36
C GLU A 86 9.36 -13.91 4.73
N ARG A 87 8.34 -14.24 5.53
CA ARG A 87 7.00 -14.55 5.00
C ARG A 87 6.36 -13.37 4.30
N ALA A 88 6.47 -12.16 4.87
CA ALA A 88 5.96 -10.93 4.27
C ALA A 88 6.59 -10.66 2.90
N VAL A 89 7.90 -10.88 2.76
CA VAL A 89 8.58 -10.83 1.46
C VAL A 89 7.99 -11.83 0.48
N GLY A 90 7.76 -13.07 0.91
CA GLY A 90 7.13 -14.09 0.06
C GLY A 90 5.75 -13.67 -0.45
N TRP A 91 4.90 -13.15 0.43
CA TRP A 91 3.57 -12.64 0.06
C TRP A 91 3.63 -11.42 -0.87
N ALA A 92 4.56 -10.50 -0.61
CA ALA A 92 4.79 -9.34 -1.46
C ALA A 92 5.20 -9.72 -2.89
N LEU A 93 6.17 -10.64 -3.02
CA LEU A 93 6.63 -11.14 -4.31
C LEU A 93 5.50 -11.85 -5.07
N GLY A 94 4.78 -12.77 -4.42
CA GLY A 94 3.66 -13.48 -5.02
C GLY A 94 2.54 -12.54 -5.49
N SER A 95 2.26 -11.47 -4.74
CA SER A 95 1.28 -10.45 -5.14
C SER A 95 1.76 -9.65 -6.35
N CYS A 96 3.03 -9.29 -6.39
CA CYS A 96 3.63 -8.58 -7.52
C CYS A 96 3.57 -9.42 -8.81
N ASP A 97 3.91 -10.71 -8.73
CA ASP A 97 3.86 -11.64 -9.87
C ASP A 97 2.41 -11.79 -10.40
N GLN A 98 1.43 -11.93 -9.51
CA GLN A 98 0.01 -12.02 -9.88
C GLN A 98 -0.48 -10.72 -10.52
N TRP A 99 -0.10 -9.57 -9.98
CA TRP A 99 -0.43 -8.26 -10.50
C TRP A 99 0.15 -8.06 -11.90
N GLU A 100 1.42 -8.40 -12.11
CA GLU A 100 2.06 -8.35 -13.41
C GLU A 100 1.34 -9.22 -14.44
N ALA A 101 0.99 -10.45 -14.07
CA ALA A 101 0.24 -11.36 -14.92
C ALA A 101 -1.15 -10.80 -15.32
N ARG A 102 -1.85 -10.14 -14.38
CA ARG A 102 -3.14 -9.49 -14.65
C ARG A 102 -3.00 -8.29 -15.59
N LEU A 103 -1.97 -7.46 -15.40
CA LEU A 103 -1.68 -6.33 -16.28
C LEU A 103 -1.39 -6.82 -17.72
N ARG A 104 -0.57 -7.85 -17.83
CA ARG A 104 -0.20 -8.44 -19.12
C ARG A 104 -1.43 -9.05 -19.82
N ALA A 105 -2.31 -9.74 -19.11
CA ALA A 105 -3.54 -10.32 -19.64
C ALA A 105 -4.55 -9.25 -20.08
N ALA A 106 -4.62 -8.12 -19.38
CA ALA A 106 -5.53 -7.01 -19.72
C ALA A 106 -5.07 -6.20 -20.95
N GLY A 107 -3.76 -6.20 -21.25
CA GLY A 107 -3.16 -5.46 -22.37
C GLY A 107 -3.11 -3.96 -22.10
N THR A 108 -4.26 -3.29 -22.07
CA THR A 108 -4.36 -1.85 -21.74
C THR A 108 -5.10 -1.67 -20.42
N VAL A 109 -4.53 -0.90 -19.49
CA VAL A 109 -5.11 -0.61 -18.18
C VAL A 109 -5.19 0.89 -17.92
N ALA A 110 -6.18 1.32 -17.15
CA ALA A 110 -6.37 2.73 -16.78
C ALA A 110 -5.29 3.25 -15.83
N GLY A 111 -4.60 2.36 -15.12
CA GLY A 111 -3.50 2.67 -14.20
C GLY A 111 -3.04 1.44 -13.44
N PRO A 112 -1.95 1.57 -12.66
CA PRO A 112 -1.29 0.43 -12.03
C PRO A 112 -2.16 -0.35 -11.04
N LEU A 113 -3.05 0.31 -10.28
CA LEU A 113 -3.93 -0.37 -9.33
C LEU A 113 -5.19 -0.94 -9.96
N ALA A 114 -5.50 -0.65 -11.23
CA ALA A 114 -6.74 -1.10 -11.86
C ALA A 114 -7.08 -2.59 -11.65
N PRO A 115 -6.12 -3.55 -11.72
CA PRO A 115 -6.41 -4.97 -11.51
C PRO A 115 -6.72 -5.35 -10.06
N VAL A 116 -6.44 -4.48 -9.09
CA VAL A 116 -6.53 -4.76 -7.63
C VAL A 116 -7.21 -3.64 -6.86
N LEU A 117 -7.85 -2.68 -7.55
CA LEU A 117 -8.33 -1.43 -6.98
C LEU A 117 -9.32 -1.63 -5.84
N GLU A 118 -10.34 -2.45 -6.05
CA GLU A 118 -11.37 -2.75 -5.06
C GLU A 118 -10.77 -3.44 -3.83
N ASP A 119 -10.00 -4.50 -4.05
CA ASP A 119 -9.32 -5.22 -2.99
C ASP A 119 -8.35 -4.34 -2.18
N TYR A 120 -7.66 -3.42 -2.86
CA TYR A 120 -6.75 -2.50 -2.18
C TYR A 120 -7.53 -1.49 -1.33
N PHE A 121 -8.62 -0.93 -1.84
CA PHE A 121 -9.46 -0.01 -1.08
C PHE A 121 -10.08 -0.67 0.15
N ASP A 122 -10.59 -1.89 0.01
CA ASP A 122 -11.17 -2.67 1.11
C ASP A 122 -10.15 -3.07 2.17
N ALA A 123 -8.86 -3.15 1.80
CA ALA A 123 -7.79 -3.43 2.73
C ALA A 123 -7.29 -2.18 3.48
N LEU A 124 -7.64 -0.96 3.03
CA LEU A 124 -7.16 0.28 3.65
C LEU A 124 -7.72 0.48 5.06
N GLU A 125 -6.84 0.86 5.99
CA GLU A 125 -7.21 1.37 7.31
C GLU A 125 -8.14 2.58 7.15
N GLY A 126 -9.32 2.52 7.76
CA GLY A 126 -10.30 3.61 7.71
C GLY A 126 -11.08 3.73 6.39
N SER A 127 -11.07 2.75 5.50
CA SER A 127 -11.91 2.76 4.30
C SER A 127 -13.40 2.89 4.68
N ASN A 128 -14.10 3.84 4.04
CA ASN A 128 -15.49 4.21 4.34
C ASN A 128 -15.74 4.70 5.79
N GLN A 129 -14.68 5.11 6.51
CA GLN A 129 -14.75 5.61 7.89
C GLN A 129 -14.26 7.05 7.98
N GLU A 130 -14.51 7.68 9.13
CA GLU A 130 -14.03 9.03 9.42
C GLU A 130 -12.51 9.04 9.60
N VAL A 131 -11.86 9.95 8.88
CA VAL A 131 -10.40 10.11 8.87
C VAL A 131 -10.00 11.58 8.96
N ASP A 132 -8.77 11.82 9.43
CA ASP A 132 -8.07 13.08 9.29
C ASP A 132 -7.04 12.97 8.15
N VAL A 133 -6.99 14.01 7.32
CA VAL A 133 -5.88 14.26 6.40
C VAL A 133 -4.81 15.03 7.13
N VAL A 134 -3.60 14.48 7.20
CA VAL A 134 -2.49 15.05 7.96
C VAL A 134 -1.33 15.39 7.02
N TYR A 135 -0.93 16.64 6.96
CA TYR A 135 0.24 17.07 6.20
C TYR A 135 1.56 16.58 6.82
N PRO A 136 2.69 16.56 6.06
CA PRO A 136 3.98 16.12 6.57
C PRO A 136 4.47 16.87 7.81
N ASN A 137 4.01 18.11 8.04
CA ASN A 137 4.30 18.91 9.22
C ASN A 137 3.43 18.56 10.45
N GLY A 138 2.60 17.51 10.36
CA GLY A 138 1.71 17.05 11.43
C GLY A 138 0.39 17.81 11.57
N ARG A 139 0.15 18.86 10.77
CA ARG A 139 -1.09 19.63 10.82
C ARG A 139 -2.22 18.88 10.13
N VAL A 140 -3.39 18.81 10.77
CA VAL A 140 -4.63 18.34 10.14
C VAL A 140 -5.07 19.37 9.10
N ALA A 141 -5.16 18.93 7.86
CA ALA A 141 -5.55 19.74 6.71
C ALA A 141 -7.07 19.74 6.50
N ALA A 142 -7.68 18.57 6.70
CA ALA A 142 -9.10 18.35 6.56
C ALA A 142 -9.51 17.11 7.36
N SER A 143 -10.79 16.98 7.64
CA SER A 143 -11.42 15.80 8.22
C SER A 143 -12.63 15.40 7.39
N GLY A 144 -12.93 14.11 7.30
CA GLY A 144 -14.03 13.60 6.49
C GLY A 144 -14.03 12.09 6.42
N VAL A 145 -14.67 11.54 5.40
CA VAL A 145 -14.75 10.10 5.15
C VAL A 145 -13.79 9.71 4.03
N LEU A 146 -12.98 8.66 4.25
CA LEU A 146 -12.15 8.06 3.20
C LEU A 146 -13.06 7.34 2.20
N ALA A 147 -13.36 8.01 1.09
CA ALA A 147 -14.43 7.63 0.17
C ALA A 147 -13.95 6.82 -1.05
N GLY A 148 -12.65 6.82 -1.33
CA GLY A 148 -12.14 6.10 -2.50
C GLY A 148 -10.62 6.15 -2.64
N VAL A 149 -10.14 5.42 -3.62
CA VAL A 149 -8.77 5.46 -4.13
C VAL A 149 -8.83 5.36 -5.65
N ASP A 150 -7.98 6.09 -6.35
CA ASP A 150 -7.90 6.00 -7.80
C ASP A 150 -6.87 4.95 -8.27
N VAL A 151 -6.86 4.72 -9.57
CA VAL A 151 -5.98 3.71 -10.20
C VAL A 151 -4.48 4.06 -10.10
N TRP A 152 -4.15 5.26 -9.62
CA TRP A 152 -2.78 5.73 -9.36
C TRP A 152 -2.42 5.76 -7.87
N GLY A 153 -3.33 5.30 -7.01
CA GLY A 153 -3.11 5.22 -5.56
C GLY A 153 -3.36 6.52 -4.80
N ARG A 154 -3.96 7.54 -5.44
CA ARG A 154 -4.42 8.73 -4.73
C ARG A 154 -5.74 8.42 -4.03
N VAL A 155 -5.86 8.85 -2.78
CA VAL A 155 -7.10 8.67 -2.02
C VAL A 155 -7.98 9.89 -2.12
N THR A 156 -9.29 9.67 -2.13
CA THR A 156 -10.31 10.73 -2.08
C THR A 156 -10.94 10.75 -0.69
N VAL A 157 -10.88 11.90 -0.03
CA VAL A 157 -11.58 12.17 1.24
C VAL A 157 -12.73 13.13 0.98
N ARG A 158 -13.94 12.69 1.33
CA ARG A 158 -15.12 13.54 1.35
C ARG A 158 -15.15 14.29 2.66
N CYS A 159 -14.75 15.57 2.62
CA CYS A 159 -14.57 16.41 3.79
C CYS A 159 -15.90 16.77 4.46
N ASP A 160 -15.85 17.04 5.77
CA ASP A 160 -17.02 17.44 6.58
C ASP A 160 -17.69 18.74 6.08
N ASP A 161 -16.94 19.58 5.36
CA ASP A 161 -17.45 20.82 4.73
C ASP A 161 -18.08 20.60 3.35
N GLY A 162 -18.23 19.34 2.92
CA GLY A 162 -18.84 18.94 1.65
C GLY A 162 -17.92 18.98 0.43
N ARG A 163 -16.67 19.39 0.58
CA ARG A 163 -15.66 19.30 -0.51
C ARG A 163 -15.11 17.89 -0.62
N GLU A 164 -14.62 17.53 -1.80
CA GLU A 164 -13.78 16.36 -2.00
C GLU A 164 -12.31 16.79 -2.10
N MET A 165 -11.43 16.03 -1.46
CA MET A 165 -10.00 16.25 -1.48
C MET A 165 -9.32 14.97 -1.98
N ASP A 166 -8.58 15.09 -3.09
CA ASP A 166 -7.69 14.04 -3.57
C ASP A 166 -6.30 14.26 -3.00
N LEU A 167 -5.74 13.20 -2.42
CA LEU A 167 -4.44 13.22 -1.77
C LEU A 167 -3.51 12.23 -2.44
N ALA A 168 -2.38 12.71 -2.97
CA ALA A 168 -1.29 11.87 -3.42
C ALA A 168 -0.36 11.49 -2.24
N PRO A 169 0.35 10.35 -2.32
CA PRO A 169 1.19 9.85 -1.22
C PRO A 169 2.23 10.85 -0.69
N GLU A 170 2.76 11.69 -1.55
CA GLU A 170 3.75 12.72 -1.20
C GLU A 170 3.14 13.96 -0.50
N MET A 171 1.83 14.13 -0.56
CA MET A 171 1.14 15.32 -0.01
C MET A 171 0.83 15.20 1.47
N GLY A 172 0.70 13.98 1.99
CA GLY A 172 0.33 13.77 3.38
C GLY A 172 -0.02 12.32 3.69
N ARG A 173 -0.78 12.14 4.76
CA ARG A 173 -1.26 10.84 5.23
C ARG A 173 -2.73 10.92 5.61
N VAL A 174 -3.40 9.77 5.62
CA VAL A 174 -4.73 9.59 6.21
C VAL A 174 -4.59 8.84 7.52
N ARG A 175 -5.34 9.26 8.53
CA ARG A 175 -5.35 8.65 9.85
C ARG A 175 -6.82 8.48 10.30
N PRO A 176 -7.25 7.29 10.75
CA PRO A 176 -8.56 7.12 11.35
C PRO A 176 -8.80 8.14 12.46
N ARG A 177 -10.01 8.69 12.51
CA ARG A 177 -10.43 9.58 13.60
C ARG A 177 -10.86 8.72 14.78
N ALA A 178 -10.32 9.04 15.96
CA ALA A 178 -10.68 8.36 17.21
C ALA A 178 -12.07 8.80 17.70
#